data_fd75d0705a9bbc7fb8eac32e2852ff36
#
_entry.id   fd75d0705a9bbc7fb8eac32e2852ff36
#
_cell.length_a   1.000
_cell.length_b   1.000
_cell.length_c   1.000
_cell.angle_alpha   90.00
_cell.angle_beta   90.00
_cell.angle_gamma   90.00
#
_symmetry.space_group_name_H-M   'P 1'
#
loop_
_entity.id
_entity.type
_entity.pdbx_description
1 polymer ?
#
loop_
_entity_poly.entity_id
_entity_poly.type
_entity_poly.pdbx_seq_one_letter_code
_entity_poly.pdbx_strand_id
1 'polypeptide(L)'
;MKIEVRKLQNTDIEELSRIEAESFSMPWSAEDFRGLLTRDYCLYVVAEADGHIAGCAGLTDSFHEGNIDNVVTAPEYRNLGIGGKMLEELLRLGNERGITAYTLEVRVSNAPAIHLYEKFGFVSEGIRPKFYEKPTEDAMIMWRR
;
A
#
# COMPACT_ATOMS: atom_id res chain seq x y z
N MET A 1 -10.60 -19.07 -6.02
CA MET A 1 -9.87 -17.96 -6.66
C MET A 1 -8.40 -18.05 -6.27
N LYS A 2 -7.53 -18.06 -7.27
CA LYS A 2 -6.09 -18.11 -7.04
C LYS A 2 -5.53 -16.69 -6.93
N ILE A 3 -4.93 -16.39 -5.79
CA ILE A 3 -4.32 -15.06 -5.53
C ILE A 3 -2.81 -15.23 -5.42
N GLU A 4 -2.07 -14.47 -6.23
CA GLU A 4 -0.61 -14.46 -6.21
C GLU A 4 -0.13 -13.03 -5.97
N VAL A 5 0.93 -12.88 -5.17
CA VAL A 5 1.55 -11.59 -4.92
C VAL A 5 2.98 -11.64 -5.45
N ARG A 6 3.34 -10.67 -6.26
CA ARG A 6 4.64 -10.59 -6.92
C ARG A 6 5.12 -9.15 -7.04
N LYS A 7 6.37 -8.96 -7.43
CA LYS A 7 6.92 -7.61 -7.62
C LYS A 7 6.25 -6.87 -8.78
N LEU A 8 6.15 -5.56 -8.64
CA LEU A 8 5.65 -4.66 -9.68
C LEU A 8 6.51 -4.75 -10.94
N GLN A 9 5.86 -4.79 -12.10
CA GLN A 9 6.50 -4.80 -13.41
C GLN A 9 5.95 -3.65 -14.27
N ASN A 10 6.72 -3.26 -15.28
CA ASN A 10 6.32 -2.17 -16.17
C ASN A 10 4.95 -2.42 -16.84
N THR A 11 4.66 -3.68 -17.17
CA THR A 11 3.39 -4.05 -17.81
C THR A 11 2.16 -3.90 -16.91
N ASP A 12 2.36 -3.67 -15.60
CA ASP A 12 1.25 -3.51 -14.64
C ASP A 12 0.74 -2.08 -14.55
N ILE A 13 1.52 -1.12 -15.03
CA ILE A 13 1.35 0.30 -14.68
C ILE A 13 0.03 0.89 -15.16
N GLU A 14 -0.38 0.60 -16.40
CA GLU A 14 -1.63 1.16 -16.93
C GLU A 14 -2.84 0.70 -16.13
N GLU A 15 -2.91 -0.59 -15.82
CA GLU A 15 -4.00 -1.15 -15.05
C GLU A 15 -4.01 -0.62 -13.62
N LEU A 16 -2.83 -0.48 -12.99
CA LEU A 16 -2.71 0.07 -11.65
C LEU A 16 -3.15 1.54 -11.62
N SER A 17 -2.80 2.31 -12.63
CA SER A 17 -3.23 3.71 -12.75
C SER A 17 -4.76 3.80 -12.81
N ARG A 18 -5.41 2.89 -13.53
CA ARG A 18 -6.87 2.81 -13.60
C ARG A 18 -7.48 2.49 -12.23
N ILE A 19 -6.92 1.51 -11.54
CA ILE A 19 -7.38 1.10 -10.20
C ILE A 19 -7.25 2.26 -9.21
N GLU A 20 -6.13 2.98 -9.26
CA GLU A 20 -5.90 4.17 -8.42
C GLU A 20 -6.99 5.21 -8.66
N ALA A 21 -7.27 5.52 -9.93
CA ALA A 21 -8.26 6.52 -10.31
C ALA A 21 -9.67 6.17 -9.82
N GLU A 22 -9.99 4.87 -9.79
CA GLU A 22 -11.29 4.40 -9.29
C GLU A 22 -11.38 4.40 -7.76
N SER A 23 -10.25 4.37 -7.08
CA SER A 23 -10.21 4.14 -5.63
C SER A 23 -9.95 5.40 -4.81
N PHE A 24 -9.28 6.39 -5.37
CA PHE A 24 -8.83 7.57 -4.62
C PHE A 24 -9.19 8.87 -5.34
N SER A 25 -9.43 9.92 -4.53
CA SER A 25 -9.71 11.26 -5.05
C SER A 25 -8.44 11.95 -5.56
N MET A 26 -7.26 11.51 -5.10
CA MET A 26 -5.96 12.02 -5.52
C MET A 26 -5.09 10.82 -5.94
N PRO A 27 -5.38 10.22 -7.10
CA PRO A 27 -4.72 8.97 -7.48
C PRO A 27 -3.29 9.18 -7.97
N TRP A 28 -2.47 8.12 -7.84
CA TRP A 28 -1.18 8.05 -8.50
C TRP A 28 -1.39 7.90 -10.01
N SER A 29 -0.57 8.58 -10.78
CA SER A 29 -0.58 8.49 -12.24
C SER A 29 0.31 7.33 -12.71
N ALA A 30 0.20 7.00 -14.01
CA ALA A 30 1.10 6.02 -14.62
C ALA A 30 2.57 6.46 -14.49
N GLU A 31 2.84 7.77 -14.61
CA GLU A 31 4.19 8.30 -14.47
C GLU A 31 4.72 8.12 -13.05
N ASP A 32 3.87 8.32 -12.03
CA ASP A 32 4.25 8.08 -10.64
C ASP A 32 4.68 6.63 -10.44
N PHE A 33 3.91 5.68 -10.98
CA PHE A 33 4.25 4.25 -10.89
C PHE A 33 5.54 3.93 -11.65
N ARG A 34 5.75 4.51 -12.82
CA ARG A 34 6.98 4.26 -13.59
C ARG A 34 8.23 4.70 -12.83
N GLY A 35 8.12 5.79 -12.07
CA GLY A 35 9.23 6.26 -11.25
C GLY A 35 9.69 5.26 -10.21
N LEU A 36 8.79 4.42 -9.70
CA LEU A 36 9.12 3.41 -8.68
C LEU A 36 10.08 2.35 -9.22
N LEU A 37 10.00 2.03 -10.51
CA LEU A 37 10.81 0.98 -11.12
C LEU A 37 12.29 1.36 -11.22
N THR A 38 12.61 2.66 -11.12
CA THR A 38 13.97 3.16 -11.24
C THR A 38 14.60 3.47 -9.87
N ARG A 39 13.86 3.28 -8.78
CA ARG A 39 14.32 3.60 -7.42
C ARG A 39 14.49 2.31 -6.62
N ASP A 40 15.74 1.96 -6.32
CA ASP A 40 16.04 0.73 -5.58
C ASP A 40 15.61 0.77 -4.11
N TYR A 41 15.31 1.95 -3.59
CA TYR A 41 14.78 2.12 -2.23
C TYR A 41 13.24 2.01 -2.16
N CYS A 42 12.58 1.79 -3.28
CA CYS A 42 11.14 1.54 -3.33
C CYS A 42 10.89 0.05 -3.51
N LEU A 43 9.97 -0.49 -2.73
CA LEU A 43 9.58 -1.90 -2.79
C LEU A 43 8.07 -1.97 -3.01
N TYR A 44 7.66 -2.45 -4.17
CA TYR A 44 6.24 -2.54 -4.53
C TYR A 44 5.88 -3.94 -4.99
N VAL A 45 4.73 -4.43 -4.52
CA VAL A 45 4.16 -5.71 -4.92
C VAL A 45 2.79 -5.52 -5.56
N VAL A 46 2.43 -6.46 -6.40
CA VAL A 46 1.14 -6.50 -7.11
C VAL A 46 0.45 -7.80 -6.76
N ALA A 47 -0.84 -7.75 -6.51
CA ALA A 47 -1.65 -8.95 -6.33
C ALA A 47 -2.40 -9.25 -7.62
N GLU A 48 -2.38 -10.53 -8.03
CA GLU A 48 -3.19 -11.04 -9.13
C GLU A 48 -4.25 -11.98 -8.58
N ALA A 49 -5.45 -11.85 -9.10
CA ALA A 49 -6.56 -12.77 -8.81
C ALA A 49 -6.92 -13.44 -10.12
N ASP A 50 -6.65 -14.75 -10.23
CA ASP A 50 -6.87 -15.52 -11.46
C ASP A 50 -6.26 -14.87 -12.71
N GLY A 51 -5.06 -14.32 -12.56
CA GLY A 51 -4.33 -13.68 -13.66
C GLY A 51 -4.67 -12.23 -13.94
N HIS A 52 -5.61 -11.64 -13.19
CA HIS A 52 -6.00 -10.23 -13.32
C HIS A 52 -5.42 -9.42 -12.17
N ILE A 53 -4.95 -8.20 -12.46
CA ILE A 53 -4.42 -7.33 -11.41
C ILE A 53 -5.54 -6.90 -10.48
N ALA A 54 -5.38 -7.18 -9.20
CA ALA A 54 -6.37 -6.90 -8.17
C ALA A 54 -5.97 -5.75 -7.24
N GLY A 55 -4.69 -5.41 -7.18
CA GLY A 55 -4.22 -4.34 -6.32
C GLY A 55 -2.71 -4.26 -6.25
N CYS A 56 -2.24 -3.29 -5.46
CA CYS A 56 -0.80 -3.16 -5.19
C CYS A 56 -0.58 -2.62 -3.77
N ALA A 57 0.63 -2.82 -3.28
CA ALA A 57 1.08 -2.26 -2.01
C ALA A 57 2.56 -1.96 -2.11
N GLY A 58 3.00 -0.90 -1.45
CA GLY A 58 4.40 -0.53 -1.55
C GLY A 58 4.90 0.35 -0.43
N LEU A 59 6.22 0.39 -0.32
CA LEU A 59 6.91 1.19 0.66
C LEU A 59 8.17 1.83 0.09
N THR A 60 8.63 2.87 0.78
CA THR A 60 9.93 3.48 0.57
C THR A 60 10.81 3.13 1.76
N ASP A 61 11.99 2.59 1.50
CA ASP A 61 12.98 2.22 2.52
C ASP A 61 13.88 3.43 2.78
N SER A 62 13.84 3.96 3.99
CA SER A 62 14.66 5.09 4.41
C SER A 62 15.48 4.66 5.63
N PHE A 63 16.73 4.29 5.40
CA PHE A 63 17.66 3.88 6.48
C PHE A 63 17.08 2.79 7.38
N HIS A 64 16.55 1.72 6.77
CA HIS A 64 15.95 0.55 7.44
C HIS A 64 14.62 0.86 8.13
N GLU A 65 13.98 1.95 7.75
CA GLU A 65 12.64 2.30 8.18
C GLU A 65 11.75 2.32 6.94
N GLY A 66 10.70 1.51 6.92
CA GLY A 66 9.80 1.40 5.79
C GLY A 66 8.60 2.32 5.95
N ASN A 67 8.43 3.25 5.02
CA ASN A 67 7.22 4.06 4.96
C ASN A 67 6.28 3.43 3.93
N ILE A 68 5.16 2.90 4.39
CA ILE A 68 4.16 2.31 3.50
C ILE A 68 3.40 3.44 2.83
N ASP A 69 3.64 3.60 1.52
CA ASP A 69 3.13 4.75 0.75
C ASP A 69 1.76 4.52 0.18
N ASN A 70 1.45 3.26 -0.15
CA ASN A 70 0.23 2.95 -0.88
C ASN A 70 -0.19 1.51 -0.65
N VAL A 71 -1.48 1.31 -0.41
CA VAL A 71 -2.11 0.00 -0.37
C VAL A 71 -3.48 0.16 -1.02
N VAL A 72 -3.70 -0.48 -2.15
CA VAL A 72 -4.97 -0.38 -2.87
C VAL A 72 -5.43 -1.74 -3.36
N THR A 73 -6.73 -2.01 -3.23
CA THR A 73 -7.38 -3.18 -3.81
C THR A 73 -8.48 -2.66 -4.73
N ALA A 74 -8.54 -3.18 -5.95
CA ALA A 74 -9.57 -2.80 -6.90
C ALA A 74 -10.96 -3.08 -6.31
N PRO A 75 -11.96 -2.20 -6.56
CA PRO A 75 -13.29 -2.34 -5.96
C PRO A 75 -13.90 -3.72 -6.10
N GLU A 76 -13.77 -4.34 -7.27
CA GLU A 76 -14.34 -5.68 -7.57
C GLU A 76 -13.67 -6.82 -6.82
N TYR A 77 -12.51 -6.57 -6.21
CA TYR A 77 -11.75 -7.60 -5.48
C TYR A 77 -11.67 -7.35 -3.97
N ARG A 78 -12.42 -6.38 -3.46
CA ARG A 78 -12.42 -6.08 -2.02
C ARG A 78 -13.11 -7.18 -1.22
N ASN A 79 -12.75 -7.25 0.08
CA ASN A 79 -13.29 -8.22 1.03
C ASN A 79 -12.92 -9.67 0.73
N LEU A 80 -11.82 -9.90 0.02
CA LEU A 80 -11.30 -11.23 -0.32
C LEU A 80 -9.96 -11.52 0.36
N GLY A 81 -9.53 -10.65 1.27
CA GLY A 81 -8.26 -10.83 1.99
C GLY A 81 -7.01 -10.45 1.19
N ILE A 82 -7.17 -9.79 0.05
CA ILE A 82 -6.05 -9.44 -0.83
C ILE A 82 -5.12 -8.41 -0.18
N GLY A 83 -5.69 -7.40 0.49
CA GLY A 83 -4.88 -6.40 1.21
C GLY A 83 -3.96 -7.04 2.23
N GLY A 84 -4.48 -8.01 2.97
CA GLY A 84 -3.69 -8.76 3.95
C GLY A 84 -2.57 -9.57 3.32
N LYS A 85 -2.84 -10.22 2.19
CA LYS A 85 -1.83 -10.99 1.47
C LYS A 85 -0.71 -10.10 0.93
N MET A 86 -1.06 -8.94 0.39
CA MET A 86 -0.08 -7.97 -0.09
C MET A 86 0.77 -7.44 1.06
N LEU A 87 0.13 -7.08 2.17
CA LEU A 87 0.85 -6.54 3.33
C LEU A 87 1.79 -7.58 3.92
N GLU A 88 1.35 -8.84 4.04
CA GLU A 88 2.18 -9.93 4.51
C GLU A 88 3.45 -10.08 3.67
N GLU A 89 3.32 -10.10 2.35
CA GLU A 89 4.46 -10.24 1.44
C GLU A 89 5.37 -9.01 1.50
N LEU A 90 4.77 -7.82 1.56
CA LEU A 90 5.53 -6.58 1.64
C LEU A 90 6.39 -6.54 2.90
N LEU A 91 5.84 -6.94 4.04
CA LEU A 91 6.58 -6.99 5.30
C LEU A 91 7.66 -8.06 5.26
N ARG A 92 7.37 -9.21 4.65
CA ARG A 92 8.37 -10.29 4.48
C ARG A 92 9.57 -9.78 3.68
N LEU A 93 9.33 -9.16 2.55
CA LEU A 93 10.38 -8.61 1.69
C LEU A 93 11.12 -7.46 2.37
N GLY A 94 10.40 -6.61 3.11
CA GLY A 94 11.01 -5.53 3.87
C GLY A 94 11.95 -6.05 4.94
N ASN A 95 11.54 -7.09 5.67
CA ASN A 95 12.39 -7.71 6.70
C ASN A 95 13.65 -8.30 6.08
N GLU A 96 13.54 -8.91 4.90
CA GLU A 96 14.72 -9.44 4.18
C GLU A 96 15.70 -8.34 3.78
N ARG A 97 15.21 -7.12 3.53
CA ARG A 97 16.06 -5.96 3.22
C ARG A 97 16.70 -5.35 4.47
N GLY A 98 16.33 -5.82 5.65
CA GLY A 98 16.83 -5.25 6.90
C GLY A 98 15.99 -4.13 7.47
N ILE A 99 14.75 -3.95 6.98
CA ILE A 99 13.82 -2.97 7.57
C ILE A 99 13.41 -3.47 8.95
N THR A 100 13.52 -2.60 9.95
CA THR A 100 13.25 -2.94 11.35
C THR A 100 12.02 -2.26 11.92
N ALA A 101 11.50 -1.24 11.25
CA ALA A 101 10.31 -0.52 11.68
C ALA A 101 9.52 -0.05 10.46
N TYR A 102 8.21 -0.01 10.59
CA TYR A 102 7.32 0.42 9.51
C TYR A 102 6.36 1.48 10.00
N THR A 103 6.08 2.46 9.17
CA THR A 103 5.10 3.52 9.47
C THR A 103 4.20 3.77 8.28
N LEU A 104 3.04 4.33 8.55
CA LEU A 104 2.09 4.73 7.51
C LEU A 104 1.17 5.83 8.01
N GLU A 105 0.54 6.54 7.08
CA GLU A 105 -0.57 7.44 7.37
C GLU A 105 -1.84 6.84 6.73
N VAL A 106 -2.96 6.94 7.45
CA VAL A 106 -4.25 6.45 6.97
C VAL A 106 -5.34 7.43 7.40
N ARG A 107 -6.33 7.66 6.53
CA ARG A 107 -7.48 8.52 6.91
C ARG A 107 -8.12 7.98 8.17
N VAL A 108 -8.42 8.86 9.12
CA VAL A 108 -9.04 8.45 10.40
C VAL A 108 -10.39 7.78 10.20
N SER A 109 -11.08 8.08 9.09
CA SER A 109 -12.37 7.46 8.76
C SER A 109 -12.26 6.09 8.10
N ASN A 110 -11.05 5.69 7.69
CA ASN A 110 -10.86 4.42 6.97
C ASN A 110 -10.73 3.24 7.94
N ALA A 111 -11.85 2.89 8.57
CA ALA A 111 -11.90 1.82 9.57
C ALA A 111 -11.42 0.46 9.03
N PRO A 112 -11.79 0.03 7.82
CA PRO A 112 -11.32 -1.25 7.30
C PRO A 112 -9.79 -1.31 7.17
N ALA A 113 -9.16 -0.25 6.69
CA ALA A 113 -7.70 -0.20 6.55
C ALA A 113 -7.02 -0.18 7.91
N ILE A 114 -7.50 0.64 8.84
CA ILE A 114 -6.95 0.70 10.20
C ILE A 114 -7.02 -0.68 10.86
N HIS A 115 -8.14 -1.36 10.72
CA HIS A 115 -8.34 -2.69 11.28
C HIS A 115 -7.36 -3.70 10.66
N LEU A 116 -7.14 -3.63 9.36
CA LEU A 116 -6.16 -4.47 8.68
C LEU A 116 -4.76 -4.24 9.25
N TYR A 117 -4.34 -2.98 9.37
CA TYR A 117 -3.01 -2.65 9.87
C TYR A 117 -2.84 -3.12 11.32
N GLU A 118 -3.86 -2.96 12.16
CA GLU A 118 -3.82 -3.45 13.54
C GLU A 118 -3.58 -4.96 13.62
N LYS A 119 -4.15 -5.72 12.69
CA LYS A 119 -3.91 -7.17 12.63
C LYS A 119 -2.46 -7.52 12.38
N PHE A 120 -1.72 -6.64 11.72
CA PHE A 120 -0.30 -6.83 11.43
C PHE A 120 0.60 -6.15 12.47
N GLY A 121 0.05 -5.72 13.58
CA GLY A 121 0.82 -5.19 14.69
C GLY A 121 1.09 -3.69 14.63
N PHE A 122 0.44 -2.97 13.72
CA PHE A 122 0.53 -1.51 13.69
C PHE A 122 -0.29 -0.90 14.80
N VAL A 123 0.23 0.14 15.42
CA VAL A 123 -0.40 0.85 16.54
C VAL A 123 -0.42 2.34 16.23
N SER A 124 -1.54 3.00 16.55
CA SER A 124 -1.64 4.45 16.40
C SER A 124 -0.70 5.16 17.36
N GLU A 125 0.12 6.07 16.85
CA GLU A 125 1.03 6.88 17.65
C GLU A 125 0.82 8.38 17.48
N GLY A 126 -0.24 8.76 16.82
CA GLY A 126 -0.56 10.18 16.69
C GLY A 126 -1.53 10.47 15.56
N ILE A 127 -1.92 11.74 15.49
CA ILE A 127 -2.81 12.25 14.45
C ILE A 127 -2.11 13.43 13.79
N ARG A 128 -2.11 13.44 12.48
CA ARG A 128 -1.62 14.58 11.69
C ARG A 128 -2.83 15.33 11.15
N PRO A 129 -3.14 16.52 11.68
CA PRO A 129 -4.34 17.26 11.26
C PRO A 129 -4.28 17.69 9.80
N LYS A 130 -5.42 17.59 9.11
CA LYS A 130 -5.61 18.10 7.75
C LYS A 130 -4.58 17.59 6.75
N PHE A 131 -4.12 16.35 6.92
CA PHE A 131 -3.11 15.74 6.05
C PHE A 131 -3.66 15.45 4.65
N TYR A 132 -4.90 14.98 4.57
CA TYR A 132 -5.54 14.63 3.31
C TYR A 132 -6.40 15.77 2.76
N GLU A 133 -6.57 15.76 1.43
CA GLU A 133 -7.47 16.68 0.74
C GLU A 133 -8.53 15.89 -0.01
N LYS A 134 -9.62 16.55 -0.40
CA LYS A 134 -10.71 16.04 -1.24
C LYS A 134 -11.32 14.72 -0.75
N PRO A 135 -11.89 14.67 0.47
CA PRO A 135 -12.10 15.78 1.41
C PRO A 135 -10.91 15.98 2.34
N THR A 136 -10.88 17.13 2.99
CA THR A 136 -9.90 17.42 4.04
C THR A 136 -10.19 16.51 5.22
N GLU A 137 -9.16 15.82 5.67
CA GLU A 137 -9.30 14.86 6.76
C GLU A 137 -7.96 14.65 7.45
N ASP A 138 -8.01 14.33 8.74
CA ASP A 138 -6.82 14.01 9.51
C ASP A 138 -6.30 12.64 9.14
N ALA A 139 -5.00 12.44 9.30
CA ALA A 139 -4.35 11.14 9.16
C ALA A 139 -4.04 10.57 10.53
N MET A 140 -4.29 9.27 10.68
CA MET A 140 -3.76 8.50 11.81
C MET A 140 -2.37 8.03 11.40
N ILE A 141 -1.38 8.27 12.26
CA ILE A 141 -0.01 7.80 12.04
C ILE A 141 0.14 6.48 12.80
N MET A 142 0.46 5.42 12.09
CA MET A 142 0.61 4.11 12.69
C MET A 142 2.05 3.60 12.53
N TRP A 143 2.50 2.83 13.53
CA TRP A 143 3.84 2.25 13.55
C TRP A 143 3.80 0.77 13.91
N ARG A 144 4.68 0.02 13.28
CA ARG A 144 5.00 -1.36 13.64
C ARG A 144 6.50 -1.43 13.83
N ARG A 145 6.91 -1.73 15.06
CA ARG A 145 8.34 -1.82 15.44
C ARG A 145 8.73 -3.20 15.91
#